data_56ff532ee911b70acfd61d51c47addeb
#
_entry.id   56ff532ee911b70acfd61d51c47addeb
#
_cell.length_a   1.000
_cell.length_b   1.000
_cell.length_c   1.000
_cell.angle_alpha   90.00
_cell.angle_beta   90.00
_cell.angle_gamma   90.00
#
_symmetry.space_group_name_H-M   'P 1'
#
loop_
_entity.id
_entity.type
_entity.pdbx_description
1 polymer ?
#
loop_
_entity_poly.entity_id
_entity_poly.type
_entity_poly.pdbx_seq_one_letter_code
_entity_poly.pdbx_strand_id
1 'polypeptide(L)'
;FFQSTDNKLWMFNGKSNVVCCDLKHNKIEFVSYPFSQREKMYNFIHEDSYGRIWILASNGEFSFYNPTKNLFEQGYTYINGEKVSYKATGRKFLVDNQKNIWLSCDSGVDMITFLNENYSYFSMNHHDKIRGLFVDSRQRVWIADKSKRIEVYDREHRYIGNLNEAGDLVQDRQVIFGADIYCFFEDEAHRLWMGSRENGIYVAVPEAEKFRIFHFK
;
A
#
# COMPACT_ATOMS: atom_id res chain seq x y z
N PHE A 1 8.77 10.37 6.20
CA PHE A 1 10.16 10.15 5.78
C PHE A 1 10.37 8.70 5.36
N PHE A 2 11.39 8.47 4.57
CA PHE A 2 11.79 7.16 4.07
C PHE A 2 13.32 7.07 4.03
N GLN A 3 13.89 5.97 4.49
CA GLN A 3 15.33 5.70 4.37
C GLN A 3 15.57 4.68 3.25
N SER A 4 16.37 5.08 2.27
CA SER A 4 16.75 4.20 1.15
C SER A 4 17.91 3.27 1.52
N THR A 5 18.09 2.21 0.72
CA THR A 5 19.14 1.20 0.94
C THR A 5 20.54 1.76 0.83
N ASP A 6 20.74 2.89 0.11
CA ASP A 6 22.00 3.62 0.01
C ASP A 6 22.25 4.61 1.17
N ASN A 7 21.50 4.48 2.29
CA ASN A 7 21.60 5.31 3.49
C ASN A 7 21.27 6.78 3.29
N LYS A 8 20.36 7.10 2.39
CA LYS A 8 19.79 8.43 2.26
C LYS A 8 18.43 8.50 2.94
N LEU A 9 18.16 9.61 3.61
CA LEU A 9 16.87 9.92 4.23
C LEU A 9 16.12 10.92 3.35
N TRP A 10 14.93 10.53 2.93
CA TRP A 10 14.05 11.32 2.07
C TRP A 10 12.87 11.85 2.85
N MET A 11 12.58 13.14 2.74
CA MET A 11 11.53 13.81 3.51
C MET A 11 10.83 14.89 2.67
N PHE A 12 9.56 15.16 2.96
CA PHE A 12 8.86 16.32 2.44
C PHE A 12 9.04 17.52 3.38
N ASN A 13 9.37 18.69 2.82
CA ASN A 13 9.56 19.91 3.61
C ASN A 13 8.28 20.76 3.79
N GLY A 14 7.12 20.22 3.40
CA GLY A 14 5.84 20.94 3.49
C GLY A 14 5.64 22.04 2.45
N LYS A 15 6.63 22.26 1.54
CA LYS A 15 6.56 23.31 0.50
C LYS A 15 6.75 22.69 -0.86
N SER A 16 6.79 22.23 -1.66
CA SER A 16 7.02 21.73 -3.03
C SER A 16 8.38 21.07 -3.25
N ASN A 17 9.12 20.79 -2.20
CA ASN A 17 10.41 20.16 -2.33
C ASN A 17 10.51 18.88 -1.49
N VAL A 18 11.30 17.95 -1.99
CA VAL A 18 11.79 16.80 -1.25
C VAL A 18 13.18 17.10 -0.75
N VAL A 19 13.45 16.79 0.50
CA VAL A 19 14.77 16.90 1.10
C VAL A 19 15.40 15.52 1.09
N CYS A 20 16.59 15.41 0.55
CA CYS A 20 17.44 14.22 0.59
C CYS A 20 18.61 14.51 1.53
N CYS A 21 18.73 13.74 2.60
CA CYS A 21 19.86 13.77 3.51
C CYS A 21 20.73 12.55 3.28
N ASP A 22 21.92 12.74 2.74
CA ASP A 22 22.93 11.69 2.66
C ASP A 22 23.56 11.50 4.03
N LEU A 23 23.18 10.43 4.72
CA LEU A 23 23.63 10.15 6.08
C LEU A 23 25.10 9.74 6.13
N LYS A 24 25.67 9.23 5.03
CA LYS A 24 27.07 8.82 4.94
C LYS A 24 28.01 10.01 4.78
N HIS A 25 27.61 11.00 3.99
CA HIS A 25 28.43 12.17 3.69
C HIS A 25 27.99 13.44 4.44
N ASN A 26 26.97 13.33 5.30
CA ASN A 26 26.39 14.43 6.05
C ASN A 26 25.97 15.62 5.15
N LYS A 27 25.38 15.31 4.01
CA LYS A 27 24.98 16.28 2.99
C LYS A 27 23.47 16.38 2.90
N ILE A 28 22.94 17.60 2.82
CA ILE A 28 21.52 17.86 2.64
C ILE A 28 21.31 18.48 1.26
N GLU A 29 20.40 17.93 0.48
CA GLU A 29 20.02 18.42 -0.84
C GLU A 29 18.51 18.67 -0.90
N PHE A 30 18.11 19.72 -1.62
CA PHE A 30 16.73 19.98 -1.96
C PHE A 30 16.47 19.51 -3.39
N VAL A 31 15.52 18.61 -3.55
CA VAL A 31 15.18 18.00 -4.83
C VAL A 31 13.84 18.55 -5.30
N SER A 32 13.79 19.06 -6.52
CA SER A 32 12.56 19.61 -7.09
C SER A 32 11.52 18.50 -7.30
N TYR A 33 10.28 18.80 -6.95
CA TYR A 33 9.13 17.94 -7.06
C TYR A 33 8.09 18.57 -8.00
N PRO A 34 7.64 17.87 -9.06
CA PRO A 34 6.91 18.48 -10.17
C PRO A 34 5.46 18.84 -9.87
N PHE A 35 4.90 18.39 -8.74
CA PHE A 35 3.48 18.56 -8.48
C PHE A 35 3.21 19.78 -7.60
N SER A 36 2.25 20.60 -8.02
CA SER A 36 1.81 21.75 -7.23
C SER A 36 1.01 21.29 -6.02
N GLN A 37 1.49 21.61 -4.82
CA GLN A 37 0.75 21.36 -3.58
C GLN A 37 -0.43 22.34 -3.46
N ARG A 38 -1.55 22.02 -4.07
CA ARG A 38 -2.77 22.82 -3.91
C ARG A 38 -3.65 22.41 -2.73
N GLU A 39 -3.44 21.21 -2.17
CA GLU A 39 -4.23 20.69 -1.04
C GLU A 39 -3.36 19.82 -0.12
N LYS A 40 -3.86 19.45 1.06
CA LYS A 40 -3.22 18.51 2.00
C LYS A 40 -3.10 17.12 1.36
N MET A 41 -2.08 16.96 0.53
CA MET A 41 -1.79 15.68 -0.09
C MET A 41 -0.91 14.83 0.82
N TYR A 42 -1.32 13.59 1.03
CA TYR A 42 -0.44 12.60 1.62
C TYR A 42 0.45 12.06 0.51
N ASN A 43 1.76 12.21 0.68
CA ASN A 43 2.73 11.70 -0.26
C ASN A 43 3.50 10.55 0.39
N PHE A 44 3.76 9.51 -0.39
CA PHE A 44 4.52 8.34 0.03
C PHE A 44 5.82 8.28 -0.77
N ILE A 45 6.92 7.99 -0.08
CA ILE A 45 8.23 7.77 -0.71
C ILE A 45 8.54 6.28 -0.59
N HIS A 46 9.03 5.71 -1.67
CA HIS A 46 9.39 4.30 -1.74
C HIS A 46 10.61 4.08 -2.63
N GLU A 47 11.37 3.03 -2.34
CA GLU A 47 12.46 2.52 -3.16
C GLU A 47 12.06 1.17 -3.78
N ASP A 48 12.13 1.08 -5.12
CA ASP A 48 11.81 -0.16 -5.84
C ASP A 48 12.96 -1.17 -5.79
N SER A 49 12.77 -2.34 -6.39
CA SER A 49 13.78 -3.40 -6.44
C SER A 49 15.05 -3.04 -7.24
N TYR A 50 15.01 -1.95 -8.01
CA TYR A 50 16.14 -1.41 -8.77
C TYR A 50 16.84 -0.25 -8.05
N GLY A 51 16.45 0.07 -6.82
CA GLY A 51 17.00 1.19 -6.05
C GLY A 51 16.50 2.57 -6.51
N ARG A 52 15.46 2.63 -7.32
CA ARG A 52 14.87 3.91 -7.75
C ARG A 52 13.93 4.44 -6.68
N ILE A 53 14.03 5.74 -6.40
CA ILE A 53 13.15 6.40 -5.42
C ILE A 53 11.90 6.92 -6.13
N TRP A 54 10.76 6.52 -5.62
CA TRP A 54 9.44 6.90 -6.12
C TRP A 54 8.68 7.74 -5.12
N ILE A 55 7.90 8.68 -5.61
CA ILE A 55 6.90 9.40 -4.83
C ILE A 55 5.53 9.12 -5.43
N LEU A 56 4.61 8.76 -4.55
CA LEU A 56 3.21 8.57 -4.87
C LEU A 56 2.38 9.58 -4.10
N ALA A 57 1.64 10.42 -4.80
CA ALA A 57 0.74 11.40 -4.21
C ALA A 57 -0.67 10.82 -4.00
N SER A 58 -1.38 11.33 -3.00
CA SER A 58 -2.75 10.86 -2.69
C SER A 58 -3.78 11.12 -3.80
N ASN A 59 -3.47 11.99 -4.74
CA ASN A 59 -4.26 12.21 -5.96
C ASN A 59 -3.97 11.18 -7.07
N GLY A 60 -3.09 10.19 -6.80
CA GLY A 60 -2.70 9.14 -7.73
C GLY A 60 -1.57 9.51 -8.69
N GLU A 61 -1.09 10.73 -8.65
CA GLU A 61 0.10 11.10 -9.42
C GLU A 61 1.33 10.45 -8.80
N PHE A 62 2.24 9.95 -9.65
CA PHE A 62 3.50 9.40 -9.18
C PHE A 62 4.67 9.94 -9.99
N SER A 63 5.83 9.95 -9.35
CA SER A 63 7.08 10.44 -9.93
C SER A 63 8.25 9.60 -9.45
N PHE A 64 9.34 9.61 -10.19
CA PHE A 64 10.57 8.93 -9.84
C PHE A 64 11.76 9.91 -9.84
N TYR A 65 12.69 9.68 -8.94
CA TYR A 65 13.89 10.49 -8.85
C TYR A 65 14.86 10.21 -10.00
N ASN A 66 15.22 11.26 -10.72
CA ASN A 66 16.28 11.23 -11.72
C ASN A 66 17.57 11.83 -11.10
N PRO A 67 18.57 10.99 -10.78
CA PRO A 67 19.80 11.47 -10.13
C PRO A 67 20.65 12.35 -11.03
N THR A 68 20.57 12.17 -12.35
CA THR A 68 21.34 12.98 -13.33
C THR A 68 20.84 14.42 -13.37
N LYS A 69 19.53 14.62 -13.23
CA LYS A 69 18.89 15.92 -13.27
C LYS A 69 18.65 16.51 -11.89
N ASN A 70 18.83 15.72 -10.83
CA ASN A 70 18.52 16.05 -9.44
C ASN A 70 17.09 16.56 -9.25
N LEU A 71 16.12 15.89 -9.86
CA LEU A 71 14.69 16.22 -9.74
C LEU A 71 13.83 14.96 -9.85
N PHE A 72 12.58 15.08 -9.40
CA PHE A 72 11.57 14.06 -9.64
C PHE A 72 10.89 14.30 -10.99
N GLU A 73 10.88 13.29 -11.84
CA GLU A 73 10.18 13.26 -13.12
C GLU A 73 8.83 12.58 -12.96
N GLN A 74 7.84 13.05 -13.70
CA GLN A 74 6.51 12.45 -13.69
C GLN A 74 6.56 11.02 -14.24
N GLY A 75 5.98 10.09 -13.51
CA GLY A 75 5.76 8.73 -13.95
C GLY A 75 4.54 8.62 -14.87
N TYR A 76 4.61 7.67 -15.78
CA TYR A 76 3.54 7.38 -16.72
C TYR A 76 3.25 5.90 -16.73
N THR A 77 2.04 5.56 -17.14
CA THR A 77 1.61 4.21 -17.37
C THR A 77 1.27 3.97 -18.82
N TYR A 78 1.14 2.71 -19.18
CA TYR A 78 0.63 2.30 -20.48
C TYR A 78 -0.61 1.45 -20.29
N ILE A 79 -1.73 1.89 -20.88
CA ILE A 79 -2.96 1.11 -20.94
C ILE A 79 -3.20 0.81 -22.43
N ASN A 80 -3.31 -0.47 -22.79
CA ASN A 80 -3.48 -0.91 -24.17
C ASN A 80 -2.42 -0.34 -25.14
N GLY A 81 -1.19 -0.11 -24.65
CA GLY A 81 -0.10 0.45 -25.44
C GLY A 81 -0.09 1.98 -25.54
N GLU A 82 -1.08 2.68 -25.00
CA GLU A 82 -1.11 4.13 -24.94
C GLU A 82 -0.54 4.65 -23.64
N LYS A 83 0.33 5.66 -23.73
CA LYS A 83 0.92 6.33 -22.58
C LYS A 83 -0.13 7.22 -21.89
N VAL A 84 -0.45 6.93 -20.65
CA VAL A 84 -1.41 7.70 -19.87
C VAL A 84 -0.81 8.15 -18.54
N SER A 85 -1.26 9.29 -18.02
CA SER A 85 -0.96 9.68 -16.66
C SER A 85 -1.79 8.82 -15.71
N TYR A 86 -1.12 8.14 -14.80
CA TYR A 86 -1.81 7.40 -13.76
C TYR A 86 -2.49 8.39 -12.80
N LYS A 87 -3.78 8.18 -12.56
CA LYS A 87 -4.57 8.97 -11.61
C LYS A 87 -5.47 8.03 -10.82
N ALA A 88 -5.08 7.74 -9.60
CA ALA A 88 -5.94 7.07 -8.65
C ALA A 88 -5.89 7.80 -7.31
N THR A 89 -7.03 8.02 -6.69
CA THR A 89 -7.10 8.61 -5.36
C THR A 89 -6.70 7.57 -4.31
N GLY A 90 -5.41 7.47 -4.05
CA GLY A 90 -4.85 6.55 -3.07
C GLY A 90 -4.88 7.10 -1.65
N ARG A 91 -5.40 6.32 -0.69
CA ARG A 91 -5.41 6.70 0.73
C ARG A 91 -4.41 5.93 1.57
N LYS A 92 -4.09 4.73 1.16
CA LYS A 92 -3.09 3.88 1.78
C LYS A 92 -2.30 3.16 0.72
N PHE A 93 -1.04 2.93 0.99
CA PHE A 93 -0.21 2.08 0.17
C PHE A 93 0.57 1.11 1.05
N LEU A 94 0.96 0.01 0.45
CA LEU A 94 1.77 -1.03 1.05
C LEU A 94 2.77 -1.52 0.01
N VAL A 95 3.94 -1.89 0.46
CA VAL A 95 4.96 -2.53 -0.38
C VAL A 95 5.08 -3.98 0.04
N ASP A 96 4.96 -4.90 -0.91
CA ASP A 96 5.15 -6.31 -0.66
C ASP A 96 6.64 -6.73 -0.72
N ASN A 97 6.94 -7.99 -0.42
CA ASN A 97 8.31 -8.49 -0.43
C ASN A 97 8.92 -8.58 -1.86
N GLN A 98 8.09 -8.50 -2.90
CA GLN A 98 8.52 -8.42 -4.30
C GLN A 98 8.75 -6.97 -4.74
N LYS A 99 8.60 -6.02 -3.81
CA LYS A 99 8.70 -4.57 -4.05
C LYS A 99 7.58 -4.01 -4.95
N ASN A 100 6.47 -4.72 -5.10
CA ASN A 100 5.28 -4.14 -5.71
C ASN A 100 4.63 -3.15 -4.73
N ILE A 101 4.06 -2.07 -5.27
CA ILE A 101 3.27 -1.12 -4.50
C ILE A 101 1.80 -1.48 -4.65
N TRP A 102 1.13 -1.71 -3.54
CA TRP A 102 -0.31 -1.88 -3.46
C TRP A 102 -0.94 -0.57 -3.00
N LEU A 103 -1.88 -0.06 -3.76
CA LEU A 103 -2.50 1.23 -3.54
C LEU A 103 -4.00 1.08 -3.37
N SER A 104 -4.55 1.53 -2.24
CA SER A 104 -6.00 1.60 -2.08
C SER A 104 -6.55 2.82 -2.83
N CYS A 105 -7.51 2.61 -3.70
CA CYS A 105 -8.22 3.66 -4.41
C CYS A 105 -9.74 3.61 -4.14
N ASP A 106 -10.47 4.61 -4.61
CA ASP A 106 -11.93 4.66 -4.36
C ASP A 106 -12.70 3.53 -5.07
N SER A 107 -12.11 2.93 -6.11
CA SER A 107 -12.69 1.85 -6.91
C SER A 107 -12.13 0.47 -6.61
N GLY A 108 -11.18 0.34 -5.68
CA GLY A 108 -10.55 -0.94 -5.34
C GLY A 108 -9.11 -0.83 -4.89
N VAL A 109 -8.28 -1.73 -5.35
CA VAL A 109 -6.84 -1.78 -5.07
C VAL A 109 -6.09 -1.89 -6.38
N ASP A 110 -5.13 -1.00 -6.57
CA ASP A 110 -4.19 -1.08 -7.68
C ASP A 110 -2.87 -1.69 -7.21
N MET A 111 -2.28 -2.53 -8.04
CA MET A 111 -0.93 -3.03 -7.84
C MET A 111 -0.01 -2.47 -8.91
N ILE A 112 1.04 -1.78 -8.47
CA ILE A 112 2.09 -1.26 -9.35
C ILE A 112 3.29 -2.19 -9.25
N THR A 113 3.66 -2.82 -10.37
CA THR A 113 4.87 -3.62 -10.49
C THR A 113 5.91 -2.86 -11.31
N PHE A 114 7.17 -3.02 -10.97
CA PHE A 114 8.29 -2.40 -11.69
C PHE A 114 9.00 -3.38 -12.62
N LEU A 115 8.43 -4.57 -12.80
CA LEU A 115 8.93 -5.55 -13.76
C LEU A 115 8.62 -5.07 -15.17
N ASN A 116 9.64 -4.87 -15.97
CA ASN A 116 9.55 -4.46 -17.39
C ASN A 116 8.83 -3.12 -17.65
N GLU A 117 8.91 -2.18 -16.69
CA GLU A 117 8.28 -0.86 -16.81
C GLU A 117 6.75 -0.87 -16.95
N ASN A 118 6.11 -2.03 -16.75
CA ASN A 118 4.66 -2.17 -16.74
C ASN A 118 4.14 -2.26 -15.31
N TYR A 119 2.92 -1.79 -15.10
CA TYR A 119 2.16 -2.11 -13.90
C TYR A 119 0.91 -2.88 -14.30
N SER A 120 0.40 -3.68 -13.38
CA SER A 120 -0.92 -4.27 -13.49
C SER A 120 -1.81 -3.70 -12.40
N TYR A 121 -3.10 -3.62 -12.68
CA TYR A 121 -4.09 -3.31 -11.67
C TYR A 121 -4.90 -4.57 -11.36
N PHE A 122 -5.28 -4.67 -10.12
CA PHE A 122 -6.14 -5.72 -9.62
C PHE A 122 -7.47 -5.07 -9.21
N SER A 123 -8.54 -5.42 -9.93
CA SER A 123 -9.87 -4.86 -9.67
C SER A 123 -10.64 -5.78 -8.74
N MET A 124 -11.12 -5.23 -7.63
CA MET A 124 -12.08 -5.91 -6.77
C MET A 124 -13.47 -5.82 -7.37
N ASN A 125 -14.28 -6.86 -7.20
CA ASN A 125 -15.62 -6.95 -7.79
C ASN A 125 -16.69 -6.07 -7.10
N HIS A 126 -16.31 -5.21 -6.17
CA HIS A 126 -17.22 -4.31 -5.45
C HIS A 126 -16.57 -2.94 -5.24
N HIS A 127 -17.39 -1.91 -5.13
CA HIS A 127 -16.99 -0.50 -5.13
C HIS A 127 -16.89 0.13 -3.74
N ASP A 128 -16.57 -0.65 -2.70
CA ASP A 128 -16.46 -0.11 -1.37
C ASP A 128 -15.09 0.48 -1.08
N LYS A 129 -15.06 1.50 -0.22
CA LYS A 129 -13.81 2.17 0.17
C LYS A 129 -12.93 1.24 0.99
N ILE A 130 -11.71 1.03 0.54
CA ILE A 130 -10.70 0.27 1.27
C ILE A 130 -10.27 1.06 2.52
N ARG A 131 -10.20 0.36 3.65
CA ARG A 131 -9.81 0.87 4.96
C ARG A 131 -8.46 0.35 5.41
N GLY A 132 -8.24 -0.95 5.29
CA GLY A 132 -7.02 -1.65 5.64
C GLY A 132 -6.45 -2.43 4.47
N LEU A 133 -5.13 -2.43 4.35
CA LEU A 133 -4.39 -3.18 3.36
C LEU A 133 -3.12 -3.72 4.00
N PHE A 134 -2.82 -5.00 3.80
CA PHE A 134 -1.66 -5.65 4.41
C PHE A 134 -1.23 -6.87 3.60
N VAL A 135 0.07 -7.17 3.60
CA VAL A 135 0.61 -8.44 3.11
C VAL A 135 1.27 -9.16 4.27
N ASP A 136 0.85 -10.39 4.52
CA ASP A 136 1.42 -11.21 5.59
C ASP A 136 2.70 -11.93 5.16
N SER A 137 3.36 -12.59 6.12
CA SER A 137 4.60 -13.34 5.88
C SER A 137 4.44 -14.50 4.90
N ARG A 138 3.22 -15.00 4.69
CA ARG A 138 2.87 -16.03 3.70
C ARG A 138 2.52 -15.45 2.33
N GLN A 139 2.78 -14.13 2.12
CA GLN A 139 2.48 -13.40 0.89
C GLN A 139 0.98 -13.35 0.55
N ARG A 140 0.09 -13.47 1.53
CA ARG A 140 -1.33 -13.24 1.34
C ARG A 140 -1.63 -11.76 1.48
N VAL A 141 -2.50 -11.25 0.61
CA VAL A 141 -2.98 -9.87 0.64
C VAL A 141 -4.29 -9.82 1.40
N TRP A 142 -4.33 -9.01 2.46
CA TRP A 142 -5.49 -8.79 3.32
C TRP A 142 -6.06 -7.41 3.02
N ILE A 143 -7.34 -7.34 2.68
CA ILE A 143 -8.03 -6.11 2.27
C ILE A 143 -9.28 -5.94 3.12
N ALA A 144 -9.31 -4.90 3.95
CA ALA A 144 -10.49 -4.53 4.71
C ALA A 144 -11.21 -3.35 4.06
N ASP A 145 -12.53 -3.43 3.90
CA ASP A 145 -13.35 -2.40 3.30
C ASP A 145 -14.30 -1.72 4.30
N LYS A 146 -14.99 -0.66 3.85
CA LYS A 146 -15.97 0.09 4.63
C LYS A 146 -17.21 -0.74 4.99
N SER A 147 -17.53 -1.76 4.22
CA SER A 147 -18.64 -2.68 4.48
C SER A 147 -18.30 -3.77 5.48
N LYS A 148 -17.16 -3.61 6.20
CA LYS A 148 -16.67 -4.53 7.25
C LYS A 148 -16.32 -5.93 6.74
N ARG A 149 -15.97 -6.06 5.46
CA ARG A 149 -15.44 -7.28 4.89
C ARG A 149 -13.92 -7.28 5.02
N ILE A 150 -13.34 -8.47 5.13
CA ILE A 150 -11.90 -8.71 5.06
C ILE A 150 -11.69 -9.76 3.99
N GLU A 151 -11.29 -9.33 2.81
CA GLU A 151 -10.97 -10.22 1.70
C GLU A 151 -9.51 -10.63 1.77
N VAL A 152 -9.23 -11.89 1.44
CA VAL A 152 -7.89 -12.47 1.44
C VAL A 152 -7.58 -13.05 0.07
N TYR A 153 -6.39 -12.74 -0.44
CA TYR A 153 -5.87 -13.21 -1.71
C TYR A 153 -4.52 -13.90 -1.51
N ASP A 154 -4.20 -14.89 -2.36
CA ASP A 154 -2.89 -15.54 -2.32
C ASP A 154 -1.80 -14.70 -3.01
N ARG A 155 -0.57 -15.20 -3.03
CA ARG A 155 0.59 -14.52 -3.66
C ARG A 155 0.46 -14.39 -5.18
N GLU A 156 -0.39 -15.17 -5.83
CA GLU A 156 -0.75 -15.09 -7.23
C GLU A 156 -1.99 -14.22 -7.47
N HIS A 157 -2.45 -13.50 -6.43
CA HIS A 157 -3.61 -12.60 -6.44
C HIS A 157 -4.95 -13.29 -6.71
N ARG A 158 -5.04 -14.58 -6.44
CA ARG A 158 -6.31 -15.31 -6.52
C ARG A 158 -7.06 -15.17 -5.19
N TYR A 159 -8.34 -14.96 -5.28
CA TYR A 159 -9.21 -14.83 -4.11
C TYR A 159 -9.23 -16.14 -3.31
N ILE A 160 -8.89 -16.07 -2.03
CA ILE A 160 -8.92 -17.20 -1.08
C ILE A 160 -10.28 -17.24 -0.37
N GLY A 161 -10.80 -16.10 0.09
CA GLY A 161 -12.06 -16.02 0.82
C GLY A 161 -12.18 -14.75 1.63
N ASN A 162 -13.34 -14.55 2.24
CA ASN A 162 -13.57 -13.55 3.26
C ASN A 162 -13.35 -14.13 4.66
N LEU A 163 -12.65 -13.41 5.53
CA LEU A 163 -12.56 -13.77 6.93
C LEU A 163 -13.88 -13.46 7.63
N ASN A 164 -14.48 -14.46 8.29
CA ASN A 164 -15.64 -14.28 9.13
C ASN A 164 -15.25 -14.10 10.63
N GLU A 165 -16.21 -13.79 11.48
CA GLU A 165 -15.99 -13.64 12.93
C GLU A 165 -15.57 -14.95 13.63
N ALA A 166 -15.90 -16.10 13.05
CA ALA A 166 -15.49 -17.42 13.56
C ALA A 166 -14.05 -17.80 13.18
N GLY A 167 -13.40 -17.00 12.34
CA GLY A 167 -12.03 -17.19 11.90
C GLY A 167 -11.87 -18.05 10.65
N ASP A 168 -12.96 -18.38 9.96
CA ASP A 168 -12.91 -19.13 8.72
C ASP A 168 -12.72 -18.21 7.51
N LEU A 169 -11.99 -18.66 6.50
CA LEU A 169 -11.95 -18.06 5.18
C LEU A 169 -13.05 -18.67 4.31
N VAL A 170 -14.11 -17.92 4.07
CA VAL A 170 -15.32 -18.36 3.37
C VAL A 170 -15.32 -17.83 1.95
N GLN A 171 -15.67 -18.67 0.97
CA GLN A 171 -15.70 -18.30 -0.46
C GLN A 171 -16.83 -17.31 -0.83
N ASP A 172 -17.75 -17.04 0.10
CA ASP A 172 -18.83 -16.08 -0.10
C ASP A 172 -18.34 -14.64 0.13
N ARG A 173 -18.31 -13.84 -0.93
CA ARG A 173 -17.88 -12.44 -0.92
C ARG A 173 -18.83 -11.49 -0.16
N GLN A 174 -20.02 -11.94 0.23
CA GLN A 174 -20.94 -11.16 1.05
C GLN A 174 -20.69 -11.30 2.55
N VAL A 175 -19.85 -12.25 2.94
CA VAL A 175 -19.52 -12.48 4.35
C VAL A 175 -18.74 -11.28 4.90
N ILE A 176 -19.20 -10.76 6.03
CA ILE A 176 -18.58 -9.65 6.77
C ILE A 176 -17.86 -10.16 8.02
N PHE A 177 -16.80 -9.45 8.41
CA PHE A 177 -16.09 -9.68 9.67
C PHE A 177 -16.79 -8.98 10.86
N GLY A 178 -17.64 -7.99 10.58
CA GLY A 178 -18.42 -7.31 11.60
C GLY A 178 -17.75 -6.05 12.20
N ALA A 179 -16.45 -5.84 12.00
CA ALA A 179 -15.72 -4.66 12.46
C ALA A 179 -15.10 -3.87 11.30
N ASP A 180 -15.06 -2.53 11.43
CA ASP A 180 -14.44 -1.62 10.45
C ASP A 180 -12.91 -1.57 10.70
N ILE A 181 -12.16 -2.46 10.06
CA ILE A 181 -10.72 -2.64 10.26
C ILE A 181 -9.94 -1.60 9.45
N TYR A 182 -9.06 -0.85 10.13
CA TYR A 182 -8.25 0.23 9.55
C TYR A 182 -6.76 -0.10 9.39
N CYS A 183 -6.27 -1.04 10.18
CA CYS A 183 -4.87 -1.43 10.13
C CYS A 183 -4.70 -2.90 10.49
N PHE A 184 -3.62 -3.46 9.94
CA PHE A 184 -3.16 -4.80 10.21
C PHE A 184 -1.70 -4.77 10.64
N PHE A 185 -1.30 -5.75 11.42
CA PHE A 185 0.08 -6.00 11.78
C PHE A 185 0.25 -7.50 12.04
N GLU A 186 1.31 -8.11 11.55
CA GLU A 186 1.69 -9.48 11.85
C GLU A 186 2.89 -9.48 12.79
N ASP A 187 2.77 -10.21 13.90
CA ASP A 187 3.86 -10.35 14.87
C ASP A 187 4.76 -11.56 14.54
N GLU A 188 5.85 -11.71 15.30
CA GLU A 188 6.82 -12.80 15.14
C GLU A 188 6.22 -14.20 15.32
N ALA A 189 5.10 -14.32 16.00
CA ALA A 189 4.35 -15.56 16.17
C ALA A 189 3.31 -15.77 15.05
N HIS A 190 3.36 -14.98 13.97
CA HIS A 190 2.44 -15.00 12.84
C HIS A 190 0.97 -14.73 13.21
N ARG A 191 0.73 -14.05 14.34
CA ARG A 191 -0.60 -13.60 14.72
C ARG A 191 -0.91 -12.30 13.98
N LEU A 192 -2.08 -12.23 13.37
CA LEU A 192 -2.53 -11.02 12.66
C LEU A 192 -3.33 -10.15 13.62
N TRP A 193 -2.81 -8.98 13.93
CA TRP A 193 -3.44 -7.95 14.74
C TRP A 193 -4.23 -7.01 13.83
N MET A 194 -5.47 -6.75 14.17
CA MET A 194 -6.40 -5.97 13.36
C MET A 194 -6.99 -4.84 14.22
N GLY A 195 -6.60 -3.59 13.94
CA GLY A 195 -7.12 -2.42 14.62
C GLY A 195 -8.40 -1.92 13.98
N SER A 196 -9.47 -1.83 14.76
CA SER A 196 -10.76 -1.31 14.30
C SER A 196 -10.97 0.14 14.72
N ARG A 197 -11.89 0.83 14.03
CA ARG A 197 -12.21 2.22 14.33
C ARG A 197 -12.90 2.40 15.69
N GLU A 198 -13.83 1.52 16.03
CA GLU A 198 -14.72 1.71 17.18
C GLU A 198 -14.77 0.49 18.10
N ASN A 199 -14.25 -0.65 17.65
CA ASN A 199 -14.43 -1.93 18.34
C ASN A 199 -13.15 -2.47 18.99
N GLY A 200 -12.10 -1.63 19.14
CA GLY A 200 -10.85 -2.07 19.74
C GLY A 200 -9.97 -2.90 18.78
N ILE A 201 -9.32 -3.93 19.29
CA ILE A 201 -8.33 -4.73 18.56
C ILE A 201 -8.79 -6.17 18.48
N TYR A 202 -8.66 -6.76 17.29
CA TYR A 202 -8.85 -8.18 17.06
C TYR A 202 -7.49 -8.85 16.80
N VAL A 203 -7.34 -10.08 17.25
CA VAL A 203 -6.13 -10.87 16.98
C VAL A 203 -6.56 -12.21 16.37
N ALA A 204 -6.13 -12.46 15.15
CA ALA A 204 -6.35 -13.71 14.46
C ALA A 204 -5.10 -14.59 14.61
N VAL A 205 -5.19 -15.64 15.42
CA VAL A 205 -4.13 -16.61 15.64
C VAL A 205 -4.31 -17.75 14.64
N PRO A 206 -3.32 -18.06 13.77
CA PRO A 206 -3.44 -19.10 12.78
C PRO A 206 -3.52 -20.48 13.46
N GLU A 207 -4.48 -21.31 13.03
CA GLU A 207 -4.62 -22.73 13.33
C GLU A 207 -4.48 -23.56 12.03
N ALA A 208 -4.67 -24.87 12.10
CA ALA A 208 -4.45 -25.74 10.93
C ALA A 208 -5.33 -25.37 9.72
N GLU A 209 -6.62 -25.08 9.93
CA GLU A 209 -7.59 -24.83 8.85
C GLU A 209 -8.28 -23.46 8.94
N LYS A 210 -8.14 -22.76 10.06
CA LYS A 210 -8.79 -21.48 10.32
C LYS A 210 -7.94 -20.57 11.20
N PHE A 211 -8.49 -19.43 11.58
CA PHE A 211 -7.95 -18.54 12.60
C PHE A 211 -8.78 -18.63 13.89
N ARG A 212 -8.12 -18.58 15.03
CA ARG A 212 -8.82 -18.31 16.28
C ARG A 212 -8.83 -16.80 16.51
N ILE A 213 -10.03 -16.22 16.63
CA ILE A 213 -10.20 -14.79 16.78
C ILE A 213 -10.32 -14.44 18.28
N PHE A 214 -9.50 -13.50 18.72
CA PHE A 214 -9.60 -12.85 20.04
C PHE A 214 -9.99 -11.40 19.83
N HIS A 215 -10.78 -10.86 20.76
CA HIS A 215 -11.24 -9.48 20.70
C HIS A 215 -10.94 -8.77 22.02
N PHE A 216 -10.25 -7.62 21.94
CA PHE A 216 -9.88 -6.75 23.04
C PHE A 216 -10.54 -5.39 22.84
N LYS A 217 -11.42 -5.01 23.76
CA LYS A 217 -12.12 -3.71 23.79
C LYS A 217 -11.33 -2.68 24.55
#